data_471a6940343c26162ba647263d0785cd
#
_entry.id   471a6940343c26162ba647263d0785cd
#
_cell.length_a   1.000
_cell.length_b   1.000
_cell.length_c   1.000
_cell.angle_alpha   90.00
_cell.angle_beta   90.00
_cell.angle_gamma   90.00
#
_symmetry.space_group_name_H-M   'P 1'
#
loop_
_entity.id
_entity.type
_entity.pdbx_description
1 polymer ?
#
loop_
_entity_poly.entity_id
_entity_poly.type
_entity_poly.pdbx_seq_one_letter_code
_entity_poly.pdbx_strand_id
1 'polypeptide(L)'
;ILTANRPYLIYDSLVIAKGVSLNIEKGATFYMHDKASLIVHGSMNALGTLDEPITFRGDRLDYILNDILPYDRTPGQWGGITFKADSYGNVWDNVIVRNGTSGVYCELSTPDRPKIKINNSQITNMGSDLFFAINCDVIATNTEFSNAGGSVLTLVGGKYYFAHCTMANYMSLTKREMASETVPLDSKCLYLLNNVTVDGNG
;
A
#
# COMPACT_ATOMS: atom_id res chain seq x y z
N ILE A 1 2.28 4.00 20.95
CA ILE A 1 3.39 3.26 20.32
C ILE A 1 2.98 1.80 20.25
N LEU A 2 3.16 1.17 19.09
CA LEU A 2 3.02 -0.27 18.93
C LEU A 2 4.42 -0.90 18.84
N THR A 3 4.69 -1.85 19.71
CA THR A 3 6.01 -2.47 19.87
C THR A 3 6.13 -3.74 19.03
N ALA A 4 7.33 -4.23 18.77
CA ALA A 4 7.58 -5.45 18.00
C ALA A 4 7.64 -6.75 18.82
N ASN A 5 7.39 -6.69 20.13
CA ASN A 5 7.54 -7.84 21.04
C ASN A 5 6.50 -8.96 20.80
N ARG A 6 5.47 -8.72 20.01
CA ARG A 6 4.47 -9.69 19.56
C ARG A 6 3.78 -9.18 18.29
N PRO A 7 3.29 -10.08 17.42
CA PRO A 7 2.48 -9.67 16.27
C PRO A 7 1.12 -9.15 16.71
N TYR A 8 0.52 -8.33 15.84
CA TYR A 8 -0.84 -7.79 15.99
C TYR A 8 -1.78 -8.50 15.05
N LEU A 9 -2.91 -8.98 15.56
CA LEU A 9 -3.99 -9.54 14.76
C LEU A 9 -5.15 -8.56 14.76
N ILE A 10 -5.52 -8.07 13.57
CA ILE A 10 -6.54 -7.05 13.37
C ILE A 10 -7.74 -7.69 12.66
N TYR A 11 -8.85 -7.85 13.37
CA TYR A 11 -10.06 -8.50 12.88
C TYR A 11 -11.01 -7.53 12.16
N ASP A 12 -10.95 -6.25 12.48
CA ASP A 12 -11.79 -5.19 11.93
C ASP A 12 -10.93 -3.97 11.60
N SER A 13 -11.49 -2.80 11.50
CA SER A 13 -10.72 -1.60 11.17
C SER A 13 -9.93 -1.08 12.37
N LEU A 14 -8.63 -0.88 12.19
CA LEU A 14 -7.80 -0.11 13.12
C LEU A 14 -7.85 1.36 12.72
N VAL A 15 -8.45 2.20 13.55
CA VAL A 15 -8.64 3.62 13.27
C VAL A 15 -7.69 4.46 14.11
N ILE A 16 -6.87 5.28 13.46
CA ILE A 16 -6.06 6.30 14.09
C ILE A 16 -6.84 7.61 14.04
N ALA A 17 -7.33 8.05 15.21
CA ALA A 17 -8.17 9.22 15.32
C ALA A 17 -7.43 10.52 14.95
N LYS A 18 -8.18 11.55 14.58
CA LYS A 18 -7.63 12.88 14.32
C LYS A 18 -6.87 13.43 15.52
N GLY A 19 -5.71 14.03 15.27
CA GLY A 19 -4.83 14.56 16.31
C GLY A 19 -4.00 13.50 17.06
N VAL A 20 -4.17 12.22 16.73
CA VAL A 20 -3.36 11.12 17.27
C VAL A 20 -2.23 10.79 16.33
N SER A 21 -1.03 10.58 16.85
CA SER A 21 0.12 10.07 16.11
C SER A 21 0.40 8.63 16.52
N LEU A 22 0.26 7.71 15.57
CA LEU A 22 0.63 6.31 15.75
C LEU A 22 2.10 6.14 15.41
N ASN A 23 2.90 5.68 16.38
CA ASN A 23 4.28 5.28 16.15
C ASN A 23 4.39 3.76 16.23
N ILE A 24 5.00 3.15 15.22
CA ILE A 24 5.19 1.71 15.09
C ILE A 24 6.69 1.43 15.12
N GLU A 25 7.09 0.56 16.03
CA GLU A 25 8.48 0.13 16.16
C GLU A 25 8.89 -0.83 15.03
N LYS A 26 10.16 -0.78 14.69
CA LYS A 26 10.79 -1.70 13.72
C LYS A 26 10.50 -3.16 14.07
N GLY A 27 10.31 -4.01 13.06
CA GLY A 27 10.00 -5.42 13.20
C GLY A 27 8.55 -5.76 13.56
N ALA A 28 7.69 -4.76 13.81
CA ALA A 28 6.28 -5.01 14.11
C ALA A 28 5.56 -5.64 12.92
N THR A 29 4.79 -6.69 13.18
CA THR A 29 4.01 -7.40 12.15
C THR A 29 2.53 -7.34 12.46
N PHE A 30 1.75 -6.93 11.45
CA PHE A 30 0.29 -6.84 11.50
C PHE A 30 -0.32 -7.89 10.57
N TYR A 31 -1.05 -8.81 11.16
CA TYR A 31 -1.89 -9.77 10.46
C TYR A 31 -3.30 -9.23 10.38
N MET A 32 -3.72 -8.95 9.17
CA MET A 32 -5.00 -8.33 8.87
C MET A 32 -6.00 -9.40 8.44
N HIS A 33 -7.10 -9.52 9.17
CA HIS A 33 -8.17 -10.47 8.86
C HIS A 33 -8.97 -10.00 7.63
N ASP A 34 -9.80 -10.88 7.08
CA ASP A 34 -10.66 -10.55 5.93
C ASP A 34 -11.43 -9.23 6.18
N LYS A 35 -11.34 -8.30 5.23
CA LYS A 35 -11.92 -6.95 5.26
C LYS A 35 -11.35 -5.99 6.32
N ALA A 36 -10.47 -6.45 7.22
CA ALA A 36 -9.79 -5.54 8.13
C ALA A 36 -9.06 -4.44 7.36
N SER A 37 -9.08 -3.22 7.87
CA SER A 37 -8.47 -2.06 7.22
C SER A 37 -7.75 -1.18 8.24
N LEU A 38 -6.76 -0.44 7.78
CA LEU A 38 -6.13 0.61 8.58
C LEU A 38 -6.62 1.96 8.08
N ILE A 39 -7.27 2.74 8.95
CA ILE A 39 -7.87 4.04 8.62
C ILE A 39 -7.17 5.12 9.43
N VAL A 40 -6.50 6.06 8.75
CA VAL A 40 -5.64 7.06 9.39
C VAL A 40 -6.24 8.45 9.20
N HIS A 41 -6.82 9.03 10.27
CA HIS A 41 -7.20 10.45 10.34
C HIS A 41 -6.09 11.30 10.95
N GLY A 42 -5.32 10.75 11.86
CA GLY A 42 -4.16 11.39 12.46
C GLY A 42 -2.91 11.27 11.62
N SER A 43 -1.80 10.91 12.23
CA SER A 43 -0.55 10.59 11.54
C SER A 43 -0.03 9.21 11.90
N MET A 44 0.79 8.64 11.02
CA MET A 44 1.39 7.33 11.20
C MET A 44 2.88 7.37 10.86
N ASN A 45 3.71 7.04 11.84
CA ASN A 45 5.14 6.88 11.69
C ASN A 45 5.48 5.38 11.82
N ALA A 46 5.82 4.76 10.73
CA ALA A 46 6.23 3.37 10.66
C ALA A 46 7.71 3.33 10.22
N LEU A 47 8.59 3.19 11.20
CA LEU A 47 10.03 3.33 10.99
C LEU A 47 10.71 1.99 11.25
N GLY A 48 10.72 1.14 10.22
CA GLY A 48 11.44 -0.13 10.20
C GLY A 48 12.93 0.03 9.85
N THR A 49 13.60 -1.10 9.74
CA THR A 49 14.95 -1.22 9.19
C THR A 49 15.00 -2.33 8.17
N LEU A 50 16.08 -2.44 7.39
CA LEU A 50 16.25 -3.52 6.42
C LEU A 50 16.14 -4.90 7.07
N ASP A 51 16.73 -5.09 8.24
CA ASP A 51 16.74 -6.36 8.96
C ASP A 51 15.44 -6.59 9.76
N GLU A 52 14.75 -5.52 10.15
CA GLU A 52 13.53 -5.53 10.95
C GLU A 52 12.45 -4.64 10.30
N PRO A 53 11.91 -5.00 9.11
CA PRO A 53 10.88 -4.22 8.46
C PRO A 53 9.56 -4.30 9.22
N ILE A 54 8.72 -3.28 9.06
CA ILE A 54 7.34 -3.30 9.55
C ILE A 54 6.46 -3.92 8.46
N THR A 55 5.67 -4.94 8.82
CA THR A 55 4.91 -5.69 7.83
C THR A 55 3.41 -5.63 8.08
N PHE A 56 2.63 -5.27 7.04
CA PHE A 56 1.17 -5.39 6.96
C PHE A 56 0.81 -6.44 5.91
N ARG A 57 0.12 -7.49 6.31
CA ARG A 57 -0.25 -8.61 5.43
C ARG A 57 -1.54 -9.28 5.88
N GLY A 58 -2.14 -10.10 5.02
CA GLY A 58 -3.24 -10.99 5.43
C GLY A 58 -2.81 -11.99 6.51
N ASP A 59 -3.76 -12.42 7.31
CA ASP A 59 -3.55 -13.35 8.43
C ASP A 59 -3.47 -14.83 8.01
N ARG A 60 -3.81 -15.14 6.74
CA ARG A 60 -3.73 -16.49 6.20
C ARG A 60 -2.27 -16.84 5.86
N LEU A 61 -1.77 -17.89 6.48
CA LEU A 61 -0.40 -18.40 6.30
C LEU A 61 -0.38 -19.80 5.67
N ASP A 62 -1.55 -20.35 5.39
CA ASP A 62 -1.77 -21.67 4.79
C ASP A 62 -1.78 -21.62 3.25
N TYR A 63 -2.16 -22.73 2.64
CA TYR A 63 -2.24 -22.87 1.19
C TYR A 63 -3.71 -23.02 0.74
N ILE A 64 -4.02 -22.51 -0.45
CA ILE A 64 -5.37 -22.59 -1.03
C ILE A 64 -5.66 -24.00 -1.60
N LEU A 65 -4.70 -24.60 -2.29
CA LEU A 65 -4.85 -25.86 -3.00
C LEU A 65 -3.66 -26.78 -2.68
N ASN A 66 -3.87 -27.79 -1.85
CA ASN A 66 -2.94 -28.90 -1.63
C ASN A 66 -1.44 -28.48 -1.71
N ASP A 67 -1.06 -27.47 -0.94
CA ASP A 67 0.29 -26.92 -0.86
C ASP A 67 0.84 -26.30 -2.17
N ILE A 68 -0.01 -26.02 -3.16
CA ILE A 68 0.43 -25.48 -4.45
C ILE A 68 0.39 -23.98 -4.50
N LEU A 69 -0.69 -23.35 -3.96
CA LEU A 69 -0.85 -21.90 -4.00
C LEU A 69 -0.90 -21.32 -2.59
N PRO A 70 0.21 -20.74 -2.09
CA PRO A 70 0.22 -20.15 -0.76
C PRO A 70 -0.62 -18.86 -0.73
N TYR A 71 -1.39 -18.68 0.35
CA TYR A 71 -2.08 -17.41 0.62
C TYR A 71 -1.10 -16.24 0.70
N ASP A 72 0.14 -16.49 1.04
CA ASP A 72 1.20 -15.48 1.06
C ASP A 72 1.44 -14.79 -0.30
N ARG A 73 0.98 -15.39 -1.39
CA ARG A 73 1.06 -14.83 -2.76
C ARG A 73 -0.31 -14.42 -3.32
N THR A 74 -1.36 -14.52 -2.55
CA THR A 74 -2.73 -14.27 -3.00
C THR A 74 -3.15 -12.86 -2.59
N PRO A 75 -3.54 -11.99 -3.54
CA PRO A 75 -4.09 -10.67 -3.21
C PRO A 75 -5.52 -10.77 -2.67
N GLY A 76 -6.03 -9.67 -2.11
CA GLY A 76 -7.45 -9.57 -1.70
C GLY A 76 -7.76 -10.15 -0.33
N GLN A 77 -6.78 -10.33 0.56
CA GLN A 77 -6.97 -10.95 1.86
C GLN A 77 -7.46 -9.99 2.94
N TRP A 78 -7.32 -8.69 2.76
CA TRP A 78 -7.72 -7.64 3.71
C TRP A 78 -7.99 -6.33 2.99
N GLY A 79 -8.59 -5.33 3.66
CA GLY A 79 -9.11 -4.13 3.00
C GLY A 79 -8.06 -3.21 2.40
N GLY A 80 -7.00 -2.92 3.12
CA GLY A 80 -5.96 -1.95 2.73
C GLY A 80 -5.74 -0.84 3.76
N ILE A 81 -4.98 0.20 3.37
CA ILE A 81 -4.62 1.34 4.21
C ILE A 81 -5.19 2.61 3.59
N THR A 82 -5.98 3.36 4.36
CA THR A 82 -6.57 4.62 3.92
C THR A 82 -6.07 5.79 4.76
N PHE A 83 -5.41 6.75 4.13
CA PHE A 83 -5.12 8.06 4.71
C PHE A 83 -6.26 9.02 4.38
N LYS A 84 -7.00 9.41 5.39
CA LYS A 84 -8.17 10.30 5.26
C LYS A 84 -7.75 11.72 4.87
N ALA A 85 -8.68 12.53 4.42
CA ALA A 85 -8.43 13.88 3.92
C ALA A 85 -7.59 14.74 4.90
N ASP A 86 -7.84 14.59 6.19
CA ASP A 86 -7.18 15.34 7.27
C ASP A 86 -5.87 14.72 7.80
N SER A 87 -5.48 13.55 7.31
CA SER A 87 -4.24 12.89 7.67
C SER A 87 -3.04 13.46 6.89
N TYR A 88 -2.01 13.88 7.59
CA TYR A 88 -0.77 14.42 7.02
C TYR A 88 0.45 14.05 7.86
N GLY A 89 1.63 14.25 7.28
CA GLY A 89 2.90 14.03 7.98
C GLY A 89 3.18 12.55 8.27
N ASN A 90 2.63 11.67 7.44
CA ASN A 90 2.88 10.24 7.54
C ASN A 90 4.29 9.92 7.03
N VAL A 91 5.01 9.07 7.74
CA VAL A 91 6.37 8.68 7.38
C VAL A 91 6.52 7.17 7.48
N TRP A 92 6.92 6.56 6.37
CA TRP A 92 7.25 5.14 6.27
C TRP A 92 8.70 4.96 5.88
N ASP A 93 9.37 4.06 6.55
CA ASP A 93 10.72 3.61 6.22
C ASP A 93 10.82 2.10 6.46
N ASN A 94 11.28 1.34 5.47
CA ASN A 94 11.35 -0.11 5.50
C ASN A 94 10.00 -0.75 5.93
N VAL A 95 8.93 -0.39 5.21
CA VAL A 95 7.57 -0.91 5.42
C VAL A 95 7.21 -1.85 4.26
N ILE A 96 6.65 -3.00 4.58
CA ILE A 96 6.12 -3.98 3.63
C ILE A 96 4.60 -4.01 3.76
N VAL A 97 3.89 -3.69 2.68
CA VAL A 97 2.42 -3.79 2.59
C VAL A 97 2.06 -4.73 1.47
N ARG A 98 1.35 -5.82 1.75
CA ARG A 98 1.04 -6.81 0.72
C ARG A 98 -0.28 -7.54 0.90
N ASN A 99 -0.77 -8.09 -0.18
CA ASN A 99 -1.88 -9.03 -0.26
C ASN A 99 -3.25 -8.44 0.12
N GLY A 100 -3.40 -7.11 0.11
CA GLY A 100 -4.69 -6.45 0.33
C GLY A 100 -5.62 -6.50 -0.88
N THR A 101 -6.88 -6.15 -0.67
CA THR A 101 -7.84 -5.86 -1.74
C THR A 101 -7.44 -4.56 -2.44
N SER A 102 -7.21 -3.50 -1.66
CA SER A 102 -6.56 -2.26 -2.10
C SER A 102 -5.23 -2.10 -1.36
N GLY A 103 -4.31 -1.38 -1.93
CA GLY A 103 -3.06 -1.07 -1.25
C GLY A 103 -3.19 0.16 -0.35
N VAL A 104 -2.62 1.28 -0.77
CA VAL A 104 -2.65 2.56 -0.07
C VAL A 104 -3.57 3.52 -0.80
N TYR A 105 -4.56 4.03 -0.11
CA TYR A 105 -5.47 5.05 -0.61
C TYR A 105 -5.27 6.36 0.15
N CYS A 106 -4.91 7.42 -0.56
CA CYS A 106 -4.80 8.78 -0.04
C CYS A 106 -6.01 9.59 -0.52
N GLU A 107 -6.97 9.86 0.36
CA GLU A 107 -8.15 10.66 0.05
C GLU A 107 -7.80 12.07 -0.39
N LEU A 108 -8.75 12.71 -1.09
CA LEU A 108 -8.67 14.09 -1.55
C LEU A 108 -8.10 15.01 -0.46
N SER A 109 -7.01 15.66 -0.78
CA SER A 109 -6.25 16.50 0.16
C SER A 109 -5.81 17.79 -0.52
N THR A 110 -5.02 18.60 0.16
CA THR A 110 -4.40 19.80 -0.37
C THR A 110 -2.90 19.56 -0.49
N PRO A 111 -2.28 19.72 -1.69
CA PRO A 111 -0.87 19.41 -1.90
C PRO A 111 0.03 20.59 -1.46
N ASP A 112 -0.21 21.16 -0.29
CA ASP A 112 0.55 22.24 0.34
C ASP A 112 1.62 21.73 1.32
N ARG A 113 1.50 20.46 1.68
CA ARG A 113 2.42 19.75 2.57
C ARG A 113 2.36 18.24 2.31
N PRO A 114 3.45 17.50 2.60
CA PRO A 114 3.48 16.06 2.36
C PRO A 114 2.37 15.32 3.11
N LYS A 115 1.58 14.57 2.34
CA LYS A 115 0.61 13.61 2.84
C LYS A 115 1.32 12.42 3.46
N ILE A 116 2.26 11.87 2.69
CA ILE A 116 3.08 10.74 3.10
C ILE A 116 4.46 10.80 2.44
N LYS A 117 5.47 10.40 3.21
CA LYS A 117 6.82 10.09 2.74
C LYS A 117 7.06 8.59 2.90
N ILE A 118 7.49 7.95 1.83
CA ILE A 118 7.72 6.49 1.79
C ILE A 118 9.16 6.26 1.34
N ASN A 119 9.95 5.59 2.17
CA ASN A 119 11.33 5.27 1.85
C ASN A 119 11.57 3.76 2.01
N ASN A 120 12.46 3.18 1.19
CA ASN A 120 12.98 1.83 1.35
C ASN A 120 11.88 0.75 1.55
N SER A 121 10.73 0.93 0.92
CA SER A 121 9.52 0.19 1.25
C SER A 121 9.05 -0.67 0.07
N GLN A 122 8.12 -1.60 0.36
CA GLN A 122 7.51 -2.45 -0.66
C GLN A 122 5.99 -2.41 -0.49
N ILE A 123 5.28 -2.04 -1.56
CA ILE A 123 3.83 -2.12 -1.63
C ILE A 123 3.51 -3.04 -2.81
N THR A 124 3.01 -4.25 -2.51
CA THR A 124 2.99 -5.31 -3.53
C THR A 124 1.73 -6.16 -3.46
N ASN A 125 1.36 -6.71 -4.61
CA ASN A 125 0.38 -7.79 -4.72
C ASN A 125 -1.01 -7.45 -4.17
N MET A 126 -1.66 -6.43 -4.75
CA MET A 126 -3.00 -5.98 -4.38
C MET A 126 -4.06 -6.44 -5.39
N GLY A 127 -5.26 -6.73 -4.92
CA GLY A 127 -6.38 -7.18 -5.75
C GLY A 127 -6.98 -6.09 -6.65
N SER A 128 -6.81 -4.83 -6.29
CA SER A 128 -7.27 -3.63 -6.99
C SER A 128 -6.09 -2.67 -7.19
N ASP A 129 -6.31 -1.35 -7.11
CA ASP A 129 -5.23 -0.36 -7.20
C ASP A 129 -4.27 -0.49 -6.02
N LEU A 130 -2.98 -0.43 -6.33
CA LEU A 130 -1.94 -0.60 -5.32
C LEU A 130 -1.66 0.69 -4.56
N PHE A 131 -1.55 1.82 -5.27
CA PHE A 131 -1.41 3.14 -4.67
C PHE A 131 -2.33 4.13 -5.40
N PHE A 132 -3.30 4.66 -4.69
CA PHE A 132 -4.26 5.62 -5.24
C PHE A 132 -4.21 6.92 -4.44
N ALA A 133 -4.04 8.07 -5.10
CA ALA A 133 -3.94 9.36 -4.43
C ALA A 133 -4.70 10.47 -5.18
N ILE A 134 -5.45 11.29 -4.43
CA ILE A 134 -6.24 12.37 -4.98
C ILE A 134 -5.75 13.71 -4.42
N ASN A 135 -5.17 14.54 -5.30
CA ASN A 135 -4.68 15.87 -5.02
C ASN A 135 -3.76 15.94 -3.78
N CYS A 136 -2.85 14.96 -3.68
CA CYS A 136 -1.92 14.82 -2.57
C CYS A 136 -0.52 15.35 -2.93
N ASP A 137 0.30 15.58 -1.90
CA ASP A 137 1.75 15.69 -2.02
C ASP A 137 2.36 14.39 -1.47
N VAL A 138 3.02 13.62 -2.32
CA VAL A 138 3.62 12.32 -1.99
C VAL A 138 5.07 12.28 -2.40
N ILE A 139 5.91 11.83 -1.50
CA ILE A 139 7.34 11.63 -1.74
C ILE A 139 7.63 10.14 -1.53
N ALA A 140 8.14 9.48 -2.55
CA ALA A 140 8.60 8.08 -2.44
C ALA A 140 10.03 7.95 -2.97
N THR A 141 10.88 7.26 -2.21
CA THR A 141 12.25 6.98 -2.60
C THR A 141 12.60 5.52 -2.34
N ASN A 142 13.38 4.93 -3.24
CA ASN A 142 13.87 3.55 -3.11
C ASN A 142 12.75 2.56 -2.74
N THR A 143 11.58 2.67 -3.39
CA THR A 143 10.37 1.93 -3.05
C THR A 143 9.89 1.10 -4.24
N GLU A 144 9.51 -0.13 -3.96
CA GLU A 144 8.88 -1.03 -4.92
C GLU A 144 7.36 -0.90 -4.86
N PHE A 145 6.76 -0.67 -6.02
CA PHE A 145 5.32 -0.73 -6.28
C PHE A 145 5.05 -1.80 -7.33
N SER A 146 4.56 -2.97 -6.93
CA SER A 146 4.43 -4.06 -7.90
C SER A 146 3.19 -4.92 -7.71
N ASN A 147 2.67 -5.43 -8.82
CA ASN A 147 1.56 -6.38 -8.90
C ASN A 147 0.24 -5.86 -8.34
N ALA A 148 -0.54 -5.23 -9.19
CA ALA A 148 -1.89 -4.74 -8.92
C ALA A 148 -2.91 -5.38 -9.85
N GLY A 149 -4.06 -5.76 -9.32
CA GLY A 149 -5.21 -6.17 -10.12
C GLY A 149 -5.83 -5.01 -10.90
N GLY A 150 -5.69 -3.80 -10.41
CA GLY A 150 -5.95 -2.53 -11.09
C GLY A 150 -4.66 -1.86 -11.56
N SER A 151 -4.46 -0.60 -11.22
CA SER A 151 -3.24 0.14 -11.54
C SER A 151 -2.23 0.06 -10.40
N VAL A 152 -0.94 0.07 -10.74
CA VAL A 152 0.13 0.17 -9.73
C VAL A 152 0.09 1.55 -9.08
N LEU A 153 0.03 2.62 -9.88
CA LEU A 153 -0.19 3.98 -9.40
C LEU A 153 -1.39 4.61 -10.10
N THR A 154 -2.35 5.12 -9.33
CA THR A 154 -3.45 5.95 -9.80
C THR A 154 -3.34 7.31 -9.13
N LEU A 155 -3.01 8.36 -9.88
CA LEU A 155 -2.74 9.70 -9.37
C LEU A 155 -3.71 10.69 -10.01
N VAL A 156 -4.46 11.39 -9.17
CA VAL A 156 -5.51 12.35 -9.62
C VAL A 156 -5.18 13.73 -9.05
N GLY A 157 -4.64 14.63 -9.86
CA GLY A 157 -4.12 15.92 -9.41
C GLY A 157 -2.98 15.77 -8.42
N GLY A 158 -2.46 16.87 -7.88
CA GLY A 158 -1.46 16.86 -6.82
C GLY A 158 -0.01 16.89 -7.29
N LYS A 159 0.91 16.63 -6.37
CA LYS A 159 2.36 16.65 -6.57
C LYS A 159 2.95 15.33 -6.11
N TYR A 160 3.78 14.75 -6.94
CA TYR A 160 4.37 13.44 -6.67
C TYR A 160 5.85 13.46 -7.03
N TYR A 161 6.67 13.00 -6.10
CA TYR A 161 8.09 12.82 -6.31
C TYR A 161 8.46 11.36 -6.11
N PHE A 162 8.97 10.71 -7.16
CA PHE A 162 9.45 9.33 -7.13
C PHE A 162 10.91 9.29 -7.55
N ALA A 163 11.80 8.80 -6.69
CA ALA A 163 13.21 8.64 -7.00
C ALA A 163 13.67 7.22 -6.68
N HIS A 164 14.36 6.58 -7.61
CA HIS A 164 14.87 5.20 -7.47
C HIS A 164 13.75 4.19 -7.13
N CYS A 165 12.53 4.42 -7.64
CA CYS A 165 11.40 3.54 -7.41
C CYS A 165 11.25 2.52 -8.55
N THR A 166 10.86 1.31 -8.21
CA THR A 166 10.46 0.28 -9.18
C THR A 166 8.95 0.23 -9.27
N MET A 167 8.40 0.36 -10.49
CA MET A 167 6.97 0.26 -10.78
C MET A 167 6.75 -0.84 -11.82
N ALA A 168 6.18 -1.97 -11.42
CA ALA A 168 5.98 -3.10 -12.32
C ALA A 168 4.64 -3.80 -12.07
N ASN A 169 3.96 -4.21 -13.14
CA ASN A 169 2.71 -4.94 -13.02
C ASN A 169 2.74 -6.21 -13.87
N TYR A 170 2.93 -7.35 -13.23
CA TYR A 170 2.90 -8.68 -13.85
C TYR A 170 1.54 -9.38 -13.69
N MET A 171 0.64 -8.86 -12.86
CA MET A 171 -0.64 -9.51 -12.57
C MET A 171 -1.55 -9.57 -13.79
N SER A 172 -1.46 -8.59 -14.68
CA SER A 172 -2.23 -8.57 -15.93
C SER A 172 -1.88 -9.72 -16.87
N LEU A 173 -0.64 -10.19 -16.86
CA LEU A 173 -0.21 -11.34 -17.64
C LEU A 173 -0.81 -12.64 -17.08
N THR A 174 -0.80 -12.81 -15.78
CA THR A 174 -1.38 -13.97 -15.10
C THR A 174 -2.89 -14.06 -15.34
N LYS A 175 -3.61 -12.94 -15.28
CA LYS A 175 -5.04 -12.89 -15.62
C LYS A 175 -5.31 -13.22 -17.10
N ARG A 176 -4.42 -12.84 -18.01
CA ARG A 176 -4.54 -13.22 -19.43
C ARG A 176 -4.38 -14.71 -19.68
N GLU A 177 -3.44 -15.34 -18.99
CA GLU A 177 -3.18 -16.76 -19.14
C GLU A 177 -4.29 -17.63 -18.53
N MET A 178 -4.96 -17.15 -17.49
CA MET A 178 -6.05 -17.85 -16.81
C MET A 178 -7.44 -17.57 -17.39
N ALA A 179 -7.63 -16.46 -18.09
CA ALA A 179 -8.88 -16.10 -18.76
C ALA A 179 -8.78 -16.44 -20.24
N SER A 180 -9.34 -17.55 -20.64
CA SER A 180 -9.74 -17.73 -22.05
C SER A 180 -10.75 -16.63 -22.37
N GLU A 181 -10.39 -15.77 -23.32
CA GLU A 181 -11.23 -14.80 -24.00
C GLU A 181 -11.56 -13.48 -23.27
N THR A 182 -11.04 -12.40 -23.85
CA THR A 182 -11.61 -11.03 -23.86
C THR A 182 -11.88 -10.34 -22.52
N VAL A 183 -10.96 -10.40 -21.57
CA VAL A 183 -10.98 -9.41 -20.49
C VAL A 183 -10.18 -8.17 -20.96
N PRO A 184 -10.80 -6.97 -21.02
CA PRO A 184 -10.08 -5.74 -21.28
C PRO A 184 -8.92 -5.61 -20.29
N LEU A 185 -7.76 -5.25 -20.78
CA LEU A 185 -6.59 -4.99 -19.94
C LEU A 185 -6.77 -3.65 -19.23
N ASP A 186 -7.47 -3.65 -18.11
CA ASP A 186 -7.64 -2.45 -17.31
C ASP A 186 -6.48 -2.23 -16.33
N SER A 187 -5.65 -3.25 -16.11
CA SER A 187 -4.50 -3.08 -15.21
C SER A 187 -3.38 -2.32 -15.89
N LYS A 188 -2.97 -1.23 -15.27
CA LYS A 188 -1.95 -0.30 -15.75
C LYS A 188 -0.85 -0.17 -14.71
N CYS A 189 0.35 0.15 -15.18
CA CYS A 189 1.41 0.53 -14.27
C CYS A 189 1.15 1.93 -13.70
N LEU A 190 0.75 2.86 -14.55
CA LEU A 190 0.56 4.25 -14.17
C LEU A 190 -0.73 4.79 -14.81
N TYR A 191 -1.57 5.43 -13.99
CA TYR A 191 -2.79 6.12 -14.42
C TYR A 191 -2.82 7.53 -13.83
N LEU A 192 -2.77 8.54 -14.69
CA LEU A 192 -2.69 9.95 -14.31
C LEU A 192 -3.94 10.69 -14.80
N LEU A 193 -4.54 11.49 -13.94
CA LEU A 193 -5.69 12.34 -14.22
C LEU A 193 -5.56 13.73 -13.58
N ASN A 194 -6.09 14.75 -14.27
CA ASN A 194 -6.29 16.10 -13.73
C ASN A 194 -5.01 16.80 -13.25
N ASN A 195 -4.18 17.27 -14.18
CA ASN A 195 -3.02 18.11 -13.86
C ASN A 195 -2.09 17.54 -12.79
N VAL A 196 -1.76 16.28 -12.90
CA VAL A 196 -0.79 15.62 -12.03
C VAL A 196 0.60 16.15 -12.33
N THR A 197 1.31 16.58 -11.30
CA THR A 197 2.74 16.87 -11.38
C THR A 197 3.51 15.69 -10.79
N VAL A 198 4.30 15.01 -11.61
CA VAL A 198 5.20 13.94 -11.19
C VAL A 198 6.62 14.38 -11.46
N ASP A 199 7.46 14.31 -10.46
CA ASP A 199 8.88 14.59 -10.55
C ASP A 199 9.67 13.44 -9.90
N GLY A 200 10.90 13.25 -10.31
CA GLY A 200 11.78 12.21 -9.79
C GLY A 200 12.87 11.84 -10.76
N ASN A 201 13.76 11.02 -10.28
CA ASN A 201 14.82 10.41 -11.07
C ASN A 201 14.99 8.93 -10.68
N GLY A 202 15.32 8.12 -11.63
CA GLY A 202 15.52 6.67 -11.46
C GLY A 202 16.72 6.20 -12.24
#